data_acf780be9386b8fda36e6679978f4b3a
#
_entry.id   acf780be9386b8fda36e6679978f4b3a
#
_cell.length_a   1.000
_cell.length_b   1.000
_cell.length_c   1.000
_cell.angle_alpha   90.00
_cell.angle_beta   90.00
_cell.angle_gamma   90.00
#
_symmetry.space_group_name_H-M   'P 1'
#
loop_
_entity.id
_entity.type
_entity.pdbx_description
1 polymer ?
#
loop_
_entity_poly.entity_id
_entity_poly.type
_entity_poly.pdbx_seq_one_letter_code
_entity_poly.pdbx_strand_id
1 'polypeptide(L)' 'MPVHYKVVETSNVTDEELERILNEWTAKGWQVDTLHFAMRESSKRPAMAFVSFTREEPEER' A
#
# COMPACT_ATOMS: atom_id res chain seq x y z
N MET A 1 -14.03 17.21 1.05
CA MET A 1 -14.42 15.83 1.27
C MET A 1 -13.32 15.12 2.01
N PRO A 2 -13.68 14.31 3.00
CA PRO A 2 -12.63 13.64 3.76
C PRO A 2 -11.94 12.58 2.93
N VAL A 3 -10.67 12.44 3.20
CA VAL A 3 -9.85 11.44 2.55
C VAL A 3 -9.36 10.49 3.63
N HIS A 4 -9.54 9.21 3.38
CA HIS A 4 -9.07 8.19 4.29
C HIS A 4 -7.79 7.59 3.75
N TYR A 5 -6.91 7.23 4.66
CA TYR A 5 -5.64 6.61 4.31
C TYR A 5 -5.60 5.21 4.87
N LYS A 6 -4.96 4.34 4.13
CA LYS A 6 -4.73 2.99 4.57
C LYS A 6 -3.30 2.62 4.23
N VAL A 7 -2.60 2.04 5.20
CA VAL A 7 -1.24 1.62 5.01
C VAL A 7 -1.18 0.12 5.23
N VAL A 8 -0.65 -0.57 4.23
CA VAL A 8 -0.49 -2.02 4.30
C VAL A 8 1.00 -2.30 4.29
N GLU A 9 1.47 -3.01 5.30
CA GLU A 9 2.88 -3.35 5.35
C GLU A 9 3.07 -4.84 5.14
N THR A 10 4.18 -5.20 4.54
CA THR A 10 4.50 -6.60 4.31
C THR A 10 5.99 -6.80 4.42
N SER A 11 6.38 -7.94 4.98
CA SER A 11 7.77 -8.35 5.02
C SER A 11 8.12 -9.25 3.84
N ASN A 12 7.13 -9.64 3.06
CA ASN A 12 7.34 -10.45 1.86
C ASN A 12 7.38 -9.53 0.66
N VAL A 13 8.58 -9.01 0.38
CA VAL A 13 8.72 -7.99 -0.66
C VAL A 13 9.03 -8.67 -1.97
N THR A 14 7.99 -9.15 -2.61
CA THR A 14 8.05 -9.75 -3.94
C THR A 14 7.02 -9.08 -4.82
N ASP A 15 7.23 -9.17 -6.13
CA ASP A 15 6.26 -8.59 -7.04
C ASP A 15 4.90 -9.28 -6.92
N GLU A 16 4.89 -10.58 -6.66
CA GLU A 16 3.64 -11.31 -6.50
C GLU A 16 2.85 -10.80 -5.31
N GLU A 17 3.54 -10.61 -4.18
CA GLU A 17 2.85 -10.15 -2.99
C GLU A 17 2.39 -8.71 -3.14
N LEU A 18 3.21 -7.88 -3.74
CA LEU A 18 2.83 -6.49 -3.94
C LEU A 18 1.65 -6.39 -4.90
N GLU A 19 1.65 -7.19 -5.96
CA GLU A 19 0.52 -7.20 -6.87
C GLU A 19 -0.75 -7.66 -6.18
N ARG A 20 -0.63 -8.65 -5.30
CA ARG A 20 -1.80 -9.13 -4.56
C ARG A 20 -2.38 -8.01 -3.70
N ILE A 21 -1.51 -7.29 -3.00
CA ILE A 21 -1.96 -6.20 -2.14
C ILE A 21 -2.61 -5.10 -2.98
N LEU A 22 -1.95 -4.71 -4.06
CA LEU A 22 -2.48 -3.65 -4.90
C LEU A 22 -3.84 -4.03 -5.48
N ASN A 23 -3.96 -5.26 -5.97
CA ASN A 23 -5.19 -5.69 -6.58
C ASN A 23 -6.31 -5.84 -5.57
N GLU A 24 -5.97 -6.32 -4.37
CA GLU A 24 -6.96 -6.53 -3.35
C GLU A 24 -7.61 -5.21 -2.93
N TRP A 25 -6.79 -4.20 -2.68
CA TRP A 25 -7.32 -2.96 -2.12
C TRP A 25 -7.90 -2.04 -3.18
N THR A 26 -7.35 -2.05 -4.40
CA THR A 26 -7.94 -1.25 -5.46
C THR A 26 -9.30 -1.81 -5.85
N ALA A 27 -9.48 -3.14 -5.74
CA ALA A 27 -10.79 -3.72 -6.01
C ALA A 27 -11.83 -3.28 -5.00
N LYS A 28 -11.39 -2.81 -3.83
CA LYS A 28 -12.30 -2.33 -2.79
C LYS A 28 -12.52 -0.83 -2.85
N GLY A 29 -12.03 -0.18 -3.88
CA GLY A 29 -12.24 1.24 -4.07
C GLY A 29 -11.13 2.13 -3.58
N TRP A 30 -10.00 1.55 -3.18
CA TRP A 30 -8.86 2.32 -2.74
C TRP A 30 -7.96 2.64 -3.92
N GLN A 31 -7.29 3.77 -3.85
CA GLN A 31 -6.35 4.18 -4.87
C GLN A 31 -4.95 4.15 -4.29
N VAL A 32 -4.00 3.73 -5.09
CA VAL A 32 -2.61 3.67 -4.65
C VAL A 32 -2.08 5.09 -4.53
N ASP A 33 -1.49 5.38 -3.39
CA ASP A 33 -0.90 6.69 -3.13
C ASP A 33 0.60 6.62 -3.29
N THR A 34 1.27 5.88 -2.40
CA THR A 34 2.72 5.75 -2.48
C THR A 34 3.11 4.33 -2.11
N LEU A 35 4.33 4.00 -2.49
CA LEU A 35 4.94 2.72 -2.16
C LEU A 35 6.34 3.01 -1.63
N HIS A 36 6.58 2.60 -0.41
CA HIS A 36 7.86 2.82 0.24
C HIS A 36 8.50 1.50 0.62
N PHE A 37 9.80 1.49 0.60
CA PHE A 37 10.56 0.31 1.00
C PHE A 37 11.46 0.66 2.16
N ALA A 38 11.54 -0.26 3.13
CA ALA A 38 12.50 -0.14 4.23
C ALA A 38 13.64 -1.10 3.97
N MET A 39 14.84 -0.58 3.94
CA MET A 39 16.03 -1.36 3.63
C MET A 39 16.83 -1.59 4.88
N ARG A 40 17.42 -2.76 4.95
CA ARG A 40 18.41 -3.00 5.99
C ARG A 40 19.77 -2.55 5.48
N GLU A 41 20.59 -2.12 6.43
CA GLU A 41 21.88 -1.55 6.11
C GLU A 41 22.74 -2.44 5.25
N SER A 42 22.78 -3.72 5.58
CA SER A 42 23.67 -4.65 4.91
C SER A 42 22.98 -5.46 3.83
N SER A 43 21.75 -5.12 3.50
CA SER A 43 20.96 -5.91 2.57
C SER A 43 20.77 -5.16 1.28
N LYS A 44 20.81 -5.89 0.17
CA LYS A 44 20.52 -5.30 -1.13
C LYS A 44 19.05 -5.37 -1.47
N ARG A 45 18.26 -6.06 -0.64
CA ARG A 45 16.83 -6.20 -0.87
C ARG A 45 16.08 -5.50 0.24
N PRO A 46 14.93 -4.93 -0.08
CA PRO A 46 14.12 -4.31 0.98
C PRO A 46 13.68 -5.33 2.00
N ALA A 47 13.70 -4.92 3.26
CA ALA A 47 13.24 -5.78 4.34
C ALA A 47 11.72 -5.75 4.46
N MET A 48 11.13 -4.60 4.18
CA MET A 48 9.69 -4.42 4.27
C MET A 48 9.23 -3.45 3.21
N ALA A 49 7.97 -3.54 2.88
CA ALA A 49 7.33 -2.59 1.99
C ALA A 49 6.08 -2.04 2.66
N PHE A 50 5.82 -0.77 2.43
CA PHE A 50 4.63 -0.09 2.93
C PHE A 50 3.90 0.49 1.74
N VAL A 51 2.65 0.10 1.57
CA VAL A 51 1.83 0.58 0.47
C VAL A 51 0.75 1.47 1.06
N SER A 52 0.73 2.73 0.63
CA SER A 52 -0.27 3.68 1.09
C SER A 52 -1.37 3.78 0.06
N PHE A 53 -2.59 3.76 0.56
CA PHE A 53 -3.78 3.91 -0.27
C PHE A 53 -4.60 5.07 0.25
N THR A 54 -5.32 5.69 -0.65
CA THR A 54 -6.28 6.73 -0.28
C THR A 54 -7.64 6.39 -0.83
N ARG A 55 -8.67 6.89 -0.16
CA ARG A 55 -10.02 6.75 -0.65
C ARG A 55 -10.79 7.98 -0.20
N GLU A 56 -11.43 8.60 -1.16
CA GLU A 56 -12.25 9.74 -0.86
C GLU A 56 -13.63 9.25 -0.45
N GLU A 57 -14.08 9.71 0.71
CA GLU A 57 -15.37 9.30 1.20
C GLU A 57 -16.44 10.14 0.54
N PRO A 58 -17.45 9.51 -0.07
CA PRO A 58 -18.51 10.29 -0.68
C PRO A 58 -19.30 11.01 0.39
N GLU A 59 -19.81 12.19 0.03
CA GLU A 59 -20.63 12.94 0.92
C GLU A 59 -21.97 12.29 1.05
N GLU A 60 -22.41 12.19 2.27
CA GLU A 60 -23.71 11.61 2.48
C GLU A 60 -24.70 12.65 2.68
N ARG A 61 -25.64 12.49 2.45
CA ARG A 61 -26.49 13.48 2.75
C ARG A 61 -27.58 13.18 3.16
#